data_5fd4610a05aa1c1659588287858c231d
#
_entry.id   5fd4610a05aa1c1659588287858c231d
#
_cell.length_a   1.000
_cell.length_b   1.000
_cell.length_c   1.000
_cell.angle_alpha   90.00
_cell.angle_beta   90.00
_cell.angle_gamma   90.00
#
_symmetry.space_group_name_H-M   'P 1'
#
loop_
_entity.id
_entity.type
_entity.pdbx_description
1 polymer ?
#
loop_
_entity_poly.entity_id
_entity_poly.type
_entity_poly.pdbx_seq_one_letter_code
_entity_poly.pdbx_strand_id
1 'polypeptide(L)'
;DTPSELIYDEFENHLFQGHPLGHSILGTAEGVRSFTQADAQRFAHRHYRPDNAIFFAYGDISFSRLVRLLEKAQVGLSAASAIQHPQSAELPHHDFLQEPHTIIIPKHTHQAHVMTGTQACNVHDARRMPLYLLNNILGGPGMNAKLNLALREHHGLVYTVESNLTTYSDLGYWSIYYGCDVHDIERCRRLVHRELQHFIDRPLSPSQLRAAKKQIKGQIGVACDNRENFALD
;
A
#
# COMPACT_ATOMS: atom_id res chain seq x y z
N ASP A 1 3.29 -11.62 14.75
CA ASP A 1 2.48 -10.87 13.76
C ASP A 1 1.02 -10.93 14.17
N THR A 2 0.37 -9.78 14.21
CA THR A 2 -1.06 -9.75 14.53
C THR A 2 -1.87 -10.21 13.32
N PRO A 3 -2.99 -10.93 13.50
CA PRO A 3 -3.80 -11.41 12.36
C PRO A 3 -4.26 -10.29 11.44
N SER A 4 -4.46 -9.07 11.97
CA SER A 4 -4.83 -7.88 11.20
C SER A 4 -3.71 -7.35 10.29
N GLU A 5 -2.45 -7.64 10.58
CA GLU A 5 -1.31 -7.30 9.73
C GLU A 5 -1.01 -8.42 8.74
N LEU A 6 -1.04 -9.66 9.24
CA LEU A 6 -0.73 -10.83 8.42
C LEU A 6 -1.64 -10.97 7.19
N ILE A 7 -2.90 -10.53 7.29
CA ILE A 7 -3.84 -10.66 6.16
C ILE A 7 -3.42 -9.84 4.94
N TYR A 8 -2.70 -8.73 5.12
CA TYR A 8 -2.19 -7.93 4.00
C TYR A 8 -1.11 -8.68 3.25
N ASP A 9 -0.15 -9.27 3.98
CA ASP A 9 0.91 -10.08 3.37
C ASP A 9 0.34 -11.30 2.65
N GLU A 10 -0.58 -12.02 3.28
CA GLU A 10 -1.22 -13.18 2.68
C GLU A 10 -2.04 -12.79 1.44
N PHE A 11 -2.73 -11.66 1.46
CA PHE A 11 -3.48 -11.19 0.31
C PHE A 11 -2.56 -10.86 -0.87
N GLU A 12 -1.46 -10.12 -0.64
CA GLU A 12 -0.47 -9.81 -1.69
C GLU A 12 0.19 -11.08 -2.23
N ASN A 13 0.58 -12.00 -1.35
CA ASN A 13 1.19 -13.27 -1.74
C ASN A 13 0.30 -14.09 -2.67
N HIS A 14 -1.01 -14.11 -2.39
CA HIS A 14 -1.97 -14.82 -3.23
C HIS A 14 -2.32 -14.08 -4.50
N LEU A 15 -2.48 -12.75 -4.44
CA LEU A 15 -2.83 -11.92 -5.58
C LEU A 15 -1.71 -11.90 -6.64
N PHE A 16 -0.47 -11.86 -6.19
CA PHE A 16 0.72 -11.73 -7.05
C PHE A 16 1.56 -13.02 -7.13
N GLN A 17 0.94 -14.16 -6.99
CA GLN A 17 1.63 -15.45 -7.06
C GLN A 17 2.45 -15.57 -8.36
N GLY A 18 3.75 -15.83 -8.24
CA GLY A 18 4.70 -15.90 -9.36
C GLY A 18 5.36 -14.56 -9.72
N HIS A 19 4.96 -13.46 -9.10
CA HIS A 19 5.62 -12.17 -9.22
C HIS A 19 6.54 -11.91 -8.00
N PRO A 20 7.60 -11.06 -8.12
CA PRO A 20 8.46 -10.70 -6.99
C PRO A 20 7.73 -10.12 -5.77
N LEU A 21 6.55 -9.51 -5.92
CA LEU A 21 5.70 -9.07 -4.82
C LEU A 21 4.88 -10.20 -4.17
N GLY A 22 4.77 -11.36 -4.79
CA GLY A 22 4.00 -12.51 -4.31
C GLY A 22 4.74 -13.38 -3.29
N HIS A 23 5.49 -12.76 -2.38
CA HIS A 23 6.14 -13.45 -1.28
C HIS A 23 6.25 -12.54 -0.05
N SER A 24 6.27 -13.11 1.14
CA SER A 24 6.44 -12.34 2.36
C SER A 24 7.78 -11.60 2.37
N ILE A 25 7.74 -10.28 2.61
CA ILE A 25 8.95 -9.46 2.74
C ILE A 25 9.83 -9.86 3.94
N LEU A 26 9.24 -10.51 4.93
CA LEU A 26 9.96 -11.04 6.09
C LEU A 26 10.73 -12.33 5.77
N GLY A 27 10.48 -12.92 4.60
CA GLY A 27 11.05 -14.20 4.21
C GLY A 27 10.52 -15.37 5.04
N THR A 28 11.28 -16.45 5.07
CA THR A 28 10.95 -17.63 5.87
C THR A 28 11.86 -17.73 7.10
N ALA A 29 11.37 -18.36 8.16
CA ALA A 29 12.17 -18.60 9.38
C ALA A 29 13.48 -19.37 9.08
N GLU A 30 13.46 -20.25 8.10
CA GLU A 30 14.64 -20.99 7.64
C GLU A 30 15.62 -20.06 6.90
N GLY A 31 15.11 -19.23 5.96
CA GLY A 31 15.90 -18.24 5.25
C GLY A 31 16.58 -17.25 6.21
N VAL A 32 15.84 -16.72 7.19
CA VAL A 32 16.39 -15.79 8.19
C VAL A 32 17.50 -16.45 9.02
N ARG A 33 17.33 -17.73 9.42
CA ARG A 33 18.37 -18.45 10.16
C ARG A 33 19.62 -18.77 9.33
N SER A 34 19.49 -18.79 8.01
CA SER A 34 20.62 -19.08 7.11
C SER A 34 21.51 -17.85 6.86
N PHE A 35 21.04 -16.63 7.14
CA PHE A 35 21.83 -15.43 6.92
C PHE A 35 23.04 -15.34 7.85
N THR A 36 24.16 -14.98 7.26
CA THR A 36 25.44 -14.80 7.95
C THR A 36 25.83 -13.33 8.00
N GLN A 37 26.80 -12.99 8.86
CA GLN A 37 27.40 -11.66 8.87
C GLN A 37 27.97 -11.28 7.49
N ALA A 38 28.56 -12.22 6.77
CA ALA A 38 29.09 -12.01 5.43
C ALA A 38 28.01 -11.63 4.41
N ASP A 39 26.80 -12.17 4.55
CA ASP A 39 25.67 -11.82 3.69
C ASP A 39 25.23 -10.38 3.95
N ALA A 40 25.09 -10.00 5.22
CA ALA A 40 24.76 -8.62 5.59
C ALA A 40 25.81 -7.62 5.10
N GLN A 41 27.11 -7.95 5.24
CA GLN A 41 28.20 -7.10 4.74
C GLN A 41 28.17 -6.98 3.22
N ARG A 42 27.97 -8.07 2.48
CA ARG A 42 27.82 -8.02 1.02
C ARG A 42 26.66 -7.14 0.58
N PHE A 43 25.53 -7.27 1.26
CA PHE A 43 24.34 -6.44 0.98
C PHE A 43 24.64 -4.97 1.21
N ALA A 44 25.23 -4.63 2.37
CA ALA A 44 25.59 -3.26 2.71
C ALA A 44 26.59 -2.66 1.70
N HIS A 45 27.64 -3.37 1.36
CA HIS A 45 28.63 -2.92 0.36
C HIS A 45 28.04 -2.73 -1.03
N ARG A 46 27.04 -3.54 -1.40
CA ARG A 46 26.38 -3.45 -2.70
C ARG A 46 25.40 -2.29 -2.77
N HIS A 47 24.64 -2.02 -1.71
CA HIS A 47 23.47 -1.16 -1.75
C HIS A 47 23.64 0.16 -1.00
N TYR A 48 24.42 0.20 0.11
CA TYR A 48 24.62 1.40 0.92
C TYR A 48 25.81 2.19 0.41
N ARG A 49 25.59 2.85 -0.72
CA ARG A 49 26.61 3.62 -1.43
C ARG A 49 26.11 5.03 -1.75
N PRO A 50 27.00 6.03 -1.80
CA PRO A 50 26.60 7.40 -2.12
C PRO A 50 25.89 7.57 -3.45
N ASP A 51 26.29 6.80 -4.47
CA ASP A 51 25.70 6.80 -5.82
C ASP A 51 24.35 6.07 -5.90
N ASN A 52 23.95 5.38 -4.83
CA ASN A 52 22.66 4.70 -4.69
C ASN A 52 21.84 5.29 -3.52
N ALA A 53 22.10 6.53 -3.15
CA ALA A 53 21.43 7.17 -2.03
C ALA A 53 20.81 8.51 -2.45
N ILE A 54 19.62 8.79 -1.94
CA ILE A 54 18.97 10.10 -2.03
C ILE A 54 18.99 10.72 -0.63
N PHE A 55 19.55 11.92 -0.52
CA PHE A 55 19.59 12.65 0.73
C PHE A 55 18.52 13.73 0.74
N PHE A 56 17.63 13.67 1.68
CA PHE A 56 16.60 14.67 1.91
C PHE A 56 16.84 15.38 3.25
N ALA A 57 16.74 16.70 3.24
CA ALA A 57 16.79 17.49 4.46
C ALA A 57 15.69 18.54 4.45
N TYR A 58 14.92 18.58 5.53
CA TYR A 58 13.87 19.57 5.76
C TYR A 58 14.13 20.31 7.07
N GLY A 59 14.32 21.62 7.02
CA GLY A 59 14.57 22.44 8.20
C GLY A 59 15.37 23.71 7.88
N ASP A 60 15.84 24.39 8.91
CA ASP A 60 16.65 25.61 8.78
C ASP A 60 18.12 25.26 8.46
N ILE A 61 18.34 24.80 7.24
CA ILE A 61 19.69 24.51 6.72
C ILE A 61 19.82 25.01 5.28
N SER A 62 20.90 25.73 4.97
CA SER A 62 21.18 26.13 3.61
C SER A 62 21.67 24.94 2.77
N PHE A 63 21.21 24.85 1.50
CA PHE A 63 21.62 23.80 0.58
C PHE A 63 23.15 23.65 0.47
N SER A 64 23.87 24.76 0.36
CA SER A 64 25.34 24.75 0.27
C SER A 64 26.02 24.21 1.53
N ARG A 65 25.43 24.40 2.71
CA ARG A 65 25.92 23.78 3.96
C ARG A 65 25.65 22.28 3.96
N LEU A 66 24.46 21.86 3.52
CA LEU A 66 24.11 20.44 3.40
C LEU A 66 25.10 19.73 2.47
N VAL A 67 25.32 20.25 1.26
CA VAL A 67 26.24 19.67 0.28
C VAL A 67 27.66 19.52 0.88
N ARG A 68 28.22 20.57 1.50
CA ARG A 68 29.55 20.49 2.15
C ARG A 68 29.60 19.42 3.25
N LEU A 69 28.52 19.23 4.02
CA LEU A 69 28.50 18.22 5.06
C LEU A 69 28.49 16.81 4.46
N LEU A 70 27.73 16.61 3.39
CA LEU A 70 27.68 15.34 2.69
C LEU A 70 28.98 15.01 2.00
N GLU A 71 29.58 15.94 1.28
CA GLU A 71 30.91 15.78 0.65
C GLU A 71 31.98 15.42 1.68
N LYS A 72 31.97 16.09 2.82
CA LYS A 72 32.90 15.77 3.91
C LYS A 72 32.66 14.37 4.50
N ALA A 73 31.41 13.93 4.60
CA ALA A 73 31.07 12.61 5.12
C ALA A 73 31.41 11.48 4.13
N GLN A 74 31.45 11.78 2.83
CA GLN A 74 31.77 10.82 1.77
C GLN A 74 33.31 10.64 1.54
N VAL A 75 34.14 11.43 2.19
CA VAL A 75 35.57 11.27 2.09
C VAL A 75 35.99 9.90 2.63
N GLY A 76 36.44 9.01 1.74
CA GLY A 76 36.81 7.62 2.05
C GLY A 76 35.83 6.56 1.61
N LEU A 77 34.64 6.95 1.14
CA LEU A 77 33.74 6.02 0.48
C LEU A 77 34.17 5.93 -1.00
N SER A 78 34.77 4.82 -1.36
CA SER A 78 35.20 4.57 -2.75
C SER A 78 33.97 4.61 -3.67
N ALA A 79 34.04 5.41 -4.73
CA ALA A 79 33.16 5.28 -5.88
C ALA A 79 33.48 3.93 -6.55
N ALA A 80 32.89 2.87 -6.08
CA ALA A 80 32.92 1.62 -6.80
C ALA A 80 32.20 1.83 -8.14
N SER A 81 32.72 1.20 -9.19
CA SER A 81 32.21 1.27 -10.57
C SER A 81 30.69 1.33 -10.62
N ALA A 82 30.17 2.28 -11.39
CA ALA A 82 28.74 2.48 -11.57
C ALA A 82 28.00 1.14 -11.63
N ILE A 83 27.10 0.92 -10.67
CA ILE A 83 26.14 -0.17 -10.86
C ILE A 83 25.39 0.23 -12.11
N GLN A 84 25.51 -0.56 -13.16
CA GLN A 84 24.46 -0.58 -14.15
C GLN A 84 23.21 -0.96 -13.35
N HIS A 85 22.35 0.03 -13.05
CA HIS A 85 20.99 -0.27 -12.66
C HIS A 85 20.56 -1.33 -13.68
N PRO A 86 20.12 -2.52 -13.24
CA PRO A 86 19.49 -3.42 -14.20
C PRO A 86 18.46 -2.53 -14.87
N GLN A 87 18.68 -2.27 -16.17
CA GLN A 87 17.64 -1.64 -16.99
C GLN A 87 16.41 -2.39 -16.57
N SER A 88 15.40 -1.68 -16.11
CA SER A 88 14.15 -2.28 -15.68
C SER A 88 13.82 -3.28 -16.76
N ALA A 89 14.16 -4.55 -16.50
CA ALA A 89 13.70 -5.61 -17.37
C ALA A 89 12.21 -5.37 -17.36
N GLU A 90 11.64 -5.10 -18.54
CA GLU A 90 10.20 -5.02 -18.69
C GLU A 90 9.70 -6.30 -18.06
N LEU A 91 9.26 -6.20 -16.81
CA LEU A 91 8.67 -7.34 -16.12
C LEU A 91 7.49 -7.73 -17.00
N PRO A 92 7.41 -8.98 -17.43
CA PRO A 92 6.35 -9.39 -18.32
C PRO A 92 5.03 -8.90 -17.73
N HIS A 93 4.22 -8.27 -18.54
CA HIS A 93 2.86 -7.85 -18.18
C HIS A 93 2.10 -9.12 -17.82
N HIS A 94 2.17 -9.52 -16.57
CA HIS A 94 1.36 -10.61 -16.07
C HIS A 94 -0.05 -10.06 -15.86
N ASP A 95 -0.97 -10.42 -16.74
CA ASP A 95 -2.39 -10.36 -16.43
C ASP A 95 -2.65 -11.37 -15.32
N PHE A 96 -2.58 -10.92 -14.08
CA PHE A 96 -2.97 -11.71 -12.90
C PHE A 96 -4.49 -11.83 -12.76
N LEU A 97 -5.22 -11.80 -13.85
CA LEU A 97 -6.67 -12.04 -13.87
C LEU A 97 -6.92 -13.51 -13.49
N GLN A 98 -6.82 -13.76 -12.21
CA GLN A 98 -7.23 -15.03 -11.65
C GLN A 98 -8.77 -15.08 -11.59
N GLU A 99 -9.32 -16.27 -11.82
CA GLU A 99 -10.73 -16.52 -11.53
C GLU A 99 -11.01 -16.14 -10.07
N PRO A 100 -12.16 -15.46 -9.80
CA PRO A 100 -12.50 -15.07 -8.43
C PRO A 100 -12.52 -16.29 -7.52
N HIS A 101 -11.72 -16.28 -6.47
CA HIS A 101 -11.63 -17.37 -5.51
C HIS A 101 -11.59 -16.84 -4.08
N THR A 102 -11.92 -17.71 -3.12
CA THR A 102 -11.88 -17.40 -1.70
C THR A 102 -10.91 -18.32 -1.00
N ILE A 103 -10.01 -17.75 -0.22
CA ILE A 103 -9.05 -18.48 0.60
C ILE A 103 -9.42 -18.27 2.07
N ILE A 104 -9.48 -19.35 2.84
CA ILE A 104 -9.78 -19.31 4.27
C ILE A 104 -8.58 -19.89 5.02
N ILE A 105 -7.99 -19.07 5.89
CA ILE A 105 -6.84 -19.47 6.72
C ILE A 105 -7.30 -19.50 8.19
N PRO A 106 -7.50 -20.68 8.79
CA PRO A 106 -7.94 -20.79 10.18
C PRO A 106 -6.80 -20.39 11.14
N LYS A 107 -7.05 -19.42 12.02
CA LYS A 107 -6.06 -18.87 12.97
C LYS A 107 -6.53 -18.92 14.43
N HIS A 108 -7.67 -19.52 14.73
CA HIS A 108 -8.24 -19.60 16.10
C HIS A 108 -8.33 -18.24 16.81
N THR A 109 -8.68 -17.19 16.08
CA THR A 109 -8.88 -15.83 16.59
C THR A 109 -10.34 -15.59 16.95
N HIS A 110 -10.60 -14.65 17.88
CA HIS A 110 -11.97 -14.25 18.23
C HIS A 110 -12.66 -13.49 17.09
N GLN A 111 -11.90 -12.77 16.29
CA GLN A 111 -12.40 -12.02 15.14
C GLN A 111 -11.95 -12.65 13.84
N ALA A 112 -12.81 -12.56 12.83
CA ALA A 112 -12.44 -12.80 11.45
C ALA A 112 -11.89 -11.52 10.83
N HIS A 113 -10.77 -11.65 10.16
CA HIS A 113 -10.20 -10.61 9.31
C HIS A 113 -10.50 -10.96 7.86
N VAL A 114 -11.11 -10.05 7.14
CA VAL A 114 -11.52 -10.28 5.75
C VAL A 114 -10.89 -9.24 4.86
N MET A 115 -10.29 -9.70 3.78
CA MET A 115 -9.76 -8.83 2.74
C MET A 115 -10.31 -9.27 1.39
N THR A 116 -10.79 -8.34 0.61
CA THR A 116 -11.27 -8.56 -0.76
C THR A 116 -10.70 -7.49 -1.67
N GLY A 117 -10.32 -7.85 -2.86
CA GLY A 117 -9.70 -6.89 -3.77
C GLY A 117 -9.33 -7.51 -5.11
N THR A 118 -8.65 -6.71 -5.91
CA THR A 118 -8.24 -7.09 -7.26
C THR A 118 -7.02 -6.30 -7.67
N GLN A 119 -6.33 -6.76 -8.72
CA GLN A 119 -5.31 -5.98 -9.38
C GLN A 119 -5.85 -4.61 -9.81
N ALA A 120 -5.05 -3.58 -9.67
CA ALA A 120 -5.35 -2.21 -10.05
C ALA A 120 -4.21 -1.62 -10.91
N CYS A 121 -4.34 -0.35 -11.22
CA CYS A 121 -3.37 0.39 -12.02
C CYS A 121 -2.05 0.63 -11.27
N ASN A 122 -0.96 0.75 -12.02
CA ASN A 122 0.34 1.16 -11.50
C ASN A 122 0.41 2.69 -11.24
N VAL A 123 1.53 3.17 -10.71
CA VAL A 123 1.74 4.58 -10.35
C VAL A 123 1.69 5.55 -11.54
N HIS A 124 1.99 5.09 -12.74
CA HIS A 124 2.03 5.90 -13.98
C HIS A 124 0.70 5.98 -14.73
N ASP A 125 -0.29 5.17 -14.34
CA ASP A 125 -1.58 5.12 -15.04
C ASP A 125 -2.42 6.39 -14.74
N ALA A 126 -2.96 7.00 -15.77
CA ALA A 126 -3.82 8.17 -15.65
C ALA A 126 -5.11 7.90 -14.84
N ARG A 127 -5.55 6.64 -14.77
CA ARG A 127 -6.72 6.22 -13.98
C ARG A 127 -6.46 6.15 -12.49
N ARG A 128 -5.20 6.24 -12.05
CA ARG A 128 -4.82 6.21 -10.63
C ARG A 128 -5.56 7.27 -9.81
N MET A 129 -5.58 8.52 -10.27
CA MET A 129 -6.20 9.62 -9.51
C MET A 129 -7.73 9.49 -9.40
N PRO A 130 -8.49 9.17 -10.46
CA PRO A 130 -9.90 8.82 -10.33
C PRO A 130 -10.15 7.66 -9.36
N LEU A 131 -9.36 6.60 -9.43
CA LEU A 131 -9.49 5.44 -8.53
C LEU A 131 -9.15 5.81 -7.08
N TYR A 132 -8.12 6.64 -6.86
CA TYR A 132 -7.77 7.15 -5.53
C TYR A 132 -8.92 7.96 -4.92
N LEU A 133 -9.58 8.82 -5.71
CA LEU A 133 -10.76 9.56 -5.26
C LEU A 133 -11.92 8.64 -4.91
N LEU A 134 -12.18 7.63 -5.75
CA LEU A 134 -13.22 6.62 -5.50
C LEU A 134 -12.92 5.82 -4.23
N ASN A 135 -11.69 5.37 -4.07
CA ASN A 135 -11.21 4.69 -2.87
C ASN A 135 -11.44 5.53 -1.60
N ASN A 136 -11.14 6.82 -1.64
CA ASN A 136 -11.36 7.73 -0.51
C ASN A 136 -12.85 7.89 -0.16
N ILE A 137 -13.73 7.91 -1.15
CA ILE A 137 -15.19 7.96 -0.92
C ILE A 137 -15.69 6.64 -0.31
N LEU A 138 -15.16 5.51 -0.76
CA LEU A 138 -15.58 4.18 -0.30
C LEU A 138 -15.16 3.90 1.14
N GLY A 139 -13.89 3.98 1.42
CA GLY A 139 -13.32 3.55 2.70
C GLY A 139 -12.11 4.38 3.14
N GLY A 140 -12.04 5.66 2.75
CA GLY A 140 -11.03 6.58 3.26
C GLY A 140 -11.19 6.90 4.74
N PRO A 141 -10.27 7.70 5.32
CA PRO A 141 -10.18 7.92 6.79
C PRO A 141 -11.34 8.73 7.36
N GLY A 142 -12.26 9.25 6.54
CA GLY A 142 -13.41 10.00 6.99
C GLY A 142 -14.52 9.11 7.53
N MET A 143 -15.12 9.49 8.67
CA MET A 143 -16.28 8.78 9.23
C MET A 143 -17.49 8.71 8.28
N ASN A 144 -17.55 9.59 7.30
CA ASN A 144 -18.57 9.64 6.24
C ASN A 144 -18.26 8.72 5.05
N ALA A 145 -17.17 7.94 5.09
CA ALA A 145 -16.87 6.94 4.08
C ALA A 145 -18.00 5.91 3.97
N LYS A 146 -18.34 5.50 2.75
CA LYS A 146 -19.54 4.69 2.48
C LYS A 146 -19.52 3.34 3.20
N LEU A 147 -18.39 2.67 3.20
CA LEU A 147 -18.23 1.40 3.90
C LEU A 147 -18.31 1.57 5.42
N ASN A 148 -17.73 2.64 5.97
CA ASN A 148 -17.83 2.93 7.41
C ASN A 148 -19.30 3.15 7.80
N LEU A 149 -20.03 3.97 7.05
CA LEU A 149 -21.47 4.16 7.29
C LEU A 149 -22.26 2.85 7.19
N ALA A 150 -22.00 2.06 6.14
CA ALA A 150 -22.77 0.84 5.87
C ALA A 150 -22.49 -0.28 6.88
N LEU A 151 -21.23 -0.53 7.25
CA LEU A 151 -20.88 -1.68 8.08
C LEU A 151 -20.81 -1.34 9.56
N ARG A 152 -20.27 -0.16 9.89
CA ARG A 152 -20.04 0.26 11.27
C ARG A 152 -21.21 1.06 11.83
N GLU A 153 -21.51 2.22 11.25
CA GLU A 153 -22.46 3.17 11.85
C GLU A 153 -23.92 2.65 11.82
N HIS A 154 -24.34 2.08 10.69
CA HIS A 154 -25.73 1.62 10.52
C HIS A 154 -25.97 0.22 11.05
N HIS A 155 -24.95 -0.63 11.09
CA HIS A 155 -25.14 -2.04 11.42
C HIS A 155 -24.31 -2.53 12.62
N GLY A 156 -23.27 -1.80 13.03
CA GLY A 156 -22.40 -2.16 14.15
C GLY A 156 -21.66 -3.50 13.98
N LEU A 157 -21.36 -3.89 12.74
CA LEU A 157 -20.81 -5.22 12.43
C LEU A 157 -19.28 -5.26 12.49
N VAL A 158 -18.64 -4.11 12.35
CA VAL A 158 -17.17 -4.02 12.26
C VAL A 158 -16.64 -2.90 13.17
N TYR A 159 -15.45 -3.08 13.70
CA TYR A 159 -14.72 -2.02 14.39
C TYR A 159 -13.93 -1.15 13.42
N THR A 160 -13.33 -1.78 12.44
CA THR A 160 -12.53 -1.12 11.40
C THR A 160 -12.97 -1.63 10.04
N VAL A 161 -13.09 -0.70 9.10
CA VAL A 161 -13.26 -0.98 7.67
C VAL A 161 -12.52 0.09 6.88
N GLU A 162 -11.71 -0.34 5.95
CA GLU A 162 -10.89 0.54 5.12
C GLU A 162 -10.83 0.03 3.69
N SER A 163 -10.65 0.96 2.77
CA SER A 163 -10.38 0.67 1.37
C SER A 163 -9.03 1.28 1.02
N ASN A 164 -8.16 0.45 0.47
CA ASN A 164 -6.78 0.80 0.17
C ASN A 164 -6.48 0.65 -1.31
N LEU A 165 -5.71 1.58 -1.84
CA LEU A 165 -5.15 1.53 -3.19
C LEU A 165 -3.63 1.58 -3.06
N THR A 166 -2.98 0.48 -3.36
CA THR A 166 -1.52 0.37 -3.41
C THR A 166 -1.07 0.38 -4.86
N THR A 167 -0.13 1.27 -5.19
CA THR A 167 0.40 1.40 -6.56
C THR A 167 1.91 1.29 -6.54
N TYR A 168 2.45 0.34 -7.29
CA TYR A 168 3.88 0.14 -7.52
C TYR A 168 4.26 0.70 -8.90
N SER A 169 5.53 0.62 -9.26
CA SER A 169 6.03 1.12 -10.55
C SER A 169 5.46 0.36 -11.76
N ASP A 170 5.16 -0.89 -11.62
CA ASP A 170 4.76 -1.83 -12.67
C ASP A 170 3.31 -2.33 -12.53
N LEU A 171 2.80 -2.41 -11.31
CA LEU A 171 1.46 -2.89 -11.03
C LEU A 171 0.85 -2.19 -9.82
N GLY A 172 -0.34 -2.61 -9.41
CA GLY A 172 -1.00 -2.16 -8.20
C GLY A 172 -2.17 -3.06 -7.83
N TYR A 173 -2.72 -2.87 -6.67
CA TYR A 173 -3.96 -3.52 -6.26
C TYR A 173 -4.85 -2.57 -5.46
N TRP A 174 -6.13 -2.88 -5.50
CA TRP A 174 -7.14 -2.24 -4.69
C TRP A 174 -7.79 -3.28 -3.78
N SER A 175 -7.97 -2.93 -2.51
CA SER A 175 -8.54 -3.84 -1.54
C SER A 175 -9.46 -3.15 -0.55
N ILE A 176 -10.39 -3.92 0.02
CA ILE A 176 -11.20 -3.56 1.18
C ILE A 176 -10.87 -4.56 2.29
N TYR A 177 -10.51 -4.02 3.44
CA TYR A 177 -10.28 -4.78 4.66
C TYR A 177 -11.35 -4.46 5.70
N TYR A 178 -11.78 -5.45 6.46
CA TYR A 178 -12.60 -5.27 7.66
C TYR A 178 -12.42 -6.42 8.66
N GLY A 179 -12.58 -6.09 9.96
CA GLY A 179 -12.63 -7.05 11.06
C GLY A 179 -14.04 -7.18 11.58
N CYS A 180 -14.57 -8.40 11.67
CA CYS A 180 -15.91 -8.67 12.14
C CYS A 180 -15.99 -9.99 12.95
N ASP A 181 -17.13 -10.26 13.55
CA ASP A 181 -17.37 -11.57 14.13
C ASP A 181 -17.50 -12.64 13.03
N VAL A 182 -17.07 -13.88 13.33
CA VAL A 182 -17.03 -14.98 12.36
C VAL A 182 -18.41 -15.24 11.72
N HIS A 183 -19.49 -15.12 12.49
CA HIS A 183 -20.86 -15.34 11.99
C HIS A 183 -21.40 -14.18 11.15
N ASP A 184 -20.75 -13.02 11.17
CA ASP A 184 -21.17 -11.84 10.39
C ASP A 184 -20.43 -11.68 9.05
N ILE A 185 -19.46 -12.54 8.74
CA ILE A 185 -18.65 -12.46 7.50
C ILE A 185 -19.53 -12.31 6.26
N GLU A 186 -20.52 -13.20 6.08
CA GLU A 186 -21.38 -13.18 4.90
C GLU A 186 -22.31 -11.95 4.86
N ARG A 187 -22.71 -11.45 6.00
CA ARG A 187 -23.50 -10.23 6.10
C ARG A 187 -22.67 -9.01 5.69
N CYS A 188 -21.44 -8.90 6.20
CA CYS A 188 -20.49 -7.84 5.83
C CYS A 188 -20.17 -7.90 4.33
N ARG A 189 -19.88 -9.09 3.78
CA ARG A 189 -19.59 -9.29 2.37
C ARG A 189 -20.72 -8.79 1.47
N ARG A 190 -21.97 -9.12 1.81
CA ARG A 190 -23.16 -8.63 1.05
C ARG A 190 -23.29 -7.11 1.13
N LEU A 191 -23.00 -6.49 2.28
CA LEU A 191 -23.06 -5.05 2.43
C LEU A 191 -21.97 -4.35 1.59
N VAL A 192 -20.74 -4.87 1.64
CA VAL A 192 -19.64 -4.37 0.79
C VAL A 192 -20.03 -4.45 -0.69
N HIS A 193 -20.48 -5.61 -1.15
CA HIS A 193 -20.90 -5.79 -2.54
C HIS A 193 -22.03 -4.83 -2.93
N ARG A 194 -23.01 -4.61 -2.06
CA ARG A 194 -24.11 -3.67 -2.31
C ARG A 194 -23.61 -2.23 -2.48
N GLU A 195 -22.66 -1.79 -1.64
CA GLU A 195 -22.09 -0.44 -1.77
C GLU A 195 -21.26 -0.30 -3.07
N LEU A 196 -20.50 -1.31 -3.46
CA LEU A 196 -19.77 -1.32 -4.73
C LEU A 196 -20.75 -1.28 -5.92
N GLN A 197 -21.78 -2.10 -5.91
CA GLN A 197 -22.80 -2.13 -6.96
C GLN A 197 -23.52 -0.78 -7.08
N HIS A 198 -23.77 -0.13 -5.95
CA HIS A 198 -24.38 1.21 -5.95
C HIS A 198 -23.55 2.24 -6.73
N PHE A 199 -22.22 2.18 -6.65
CA PHE A 199 -21.35 3.07 -7.43
C PHE A 199 -21.36 2.77 -8.92
N ILE A 200 -21.52 1.50 -9.29
CA ILE A 200 -21.63 1.08 -10.69
C ILE A 200 -22.96 1.58 -11.27
N ASP A 201 -24.06 1.38 -10.54
CA ASP A 201 -25.40 1.68 -11.02
C ASP A 201 -25.76 3.17 -10.97
N ARG A 202 -25.11 3.92 -10.07
CA ARG A 202 -25.46 5.32 -9.80
C ARG A 202 -24.19 6.21 -9.80
N PRO A 203 -23.84 6.78 -10.93
CA PRO A 203 -22.75 7.74 -11.02
C PRO A 203 -22.91 8.91 -10.03
N LEU A 204 -21.78 9.41 -9.53
CA LEU A 204 -21.78 10.57 -8.64
C LEU A 204 -22.38 11.79 -9.34
N SER A 205 -23.27 12.49 -8.66
CA SER A 205 -23.74 13.79 -9.14
C SER A 205 -22.59 14.82 -9.14
N PRO A 206 -22.69 15.90 -9.94
CA PRO A 206 -21.67 16.96 -9.94
C PRO A 206 -21.42 17.58 -8.58
N SER A 207 -22.44 17.66 -7.71
CA SER A 207 -22.30 18.19 -6.34
C SER A 207 -21.53 17.21 -5.43
N GLN A 208 -21.82 15.92 -5.50
CA GLN A 208 -21.11 14.89 -4.76
C GLN A 208 -19.64 14.82 -5.19
N LEU A 209 -19.37 14.87 -6.50
CA LEU A 209 -18.00 14.88 -7.01
C LEU A 209 -17.22 16.12 -6.53
N ARG A 210 -17.84 17.30 -6.51
CA ARG A 210 -17.20 18.52 -5.98
C ARG A 210 -16.91 18.41 -4.48
N ALA A 211 -17.84 17.86 -3.71
CA ALA A 211 -17.66 17.63 -2.27
C ALA A 211 -16.50 16.65 -1.99
N ALA A 212 -16.46 15.53 -2.71
CA ALA A 212 -15.38 14.55 -2.58
C ALA A 212 -14.00 15.13 -2.94
N LYS A 213 -13.91 15.90 -4.03
CA LYS A 213 -12.68 16.61 -4.40
C LYS A 213 -12.25 17.64 -3.36
N LYS A 214 -13.19 18.33 -2.72
CA LYS A 214 -12.89 19.29 -1.65
C LYS A 214 -12.38 18.57 -0.41
N GLN A 215 -13.00 17.44 -0.04
CA GLN A 215 -12.61 16.64 1.11
C GLN A 215 -11.19 16.12 0.96
N ILE A 216 -10.86 15.47 -0.17
CA ILE A 216 -9.53 14.90 -0.38
C ILE A 216 -8.44 15.99 -0.43
N LYS A 217 -8.73 17.16 -1.01
CA LYS A 217 -7.79 18.30 -0.97
C LYS A 217 -7.51 18.76 0.45
N GLY A 218 -8.53 18.78 1.32
CA GLY A 218 -8.36 19.09 2.73
C GLY A 218 -7.51 18.04 3.46
N GLN A 219 -7.75 16.77 3.20
CA GLN A 219 -6.98 15.65 3.78
C GLN A 219 -5.51 15.71 3.36
N ILE A 220 -5.22 15.94 2.07
CA ILE A 220 -3.86 16.12 1.56
C ILE A 220 -3.20 17.33 2.23
N GLY A 221 -3.91 18.46 2.35
CA GLY A 221 -3.38 19.64 3.03
C GLY A 221 -2.97 19.38 4.47
N VAL A 222 -3.78 18.62 5.23
CA VAL A 222 -3.44 18.20 6.60
C VAL A 222 -2.28 17.20 6.61
N ALA A 223 -2.25 16.26 5.67
CA ALA A 223 -1.17 15.27 5.57
C ALA A 223 0.18 15.92 5.25
N CYS A 224 0.20 17.00 4.46
CA CYS A 224 1.43 17.75 4.14
C CYS A 224 2.07 18.44 5.35
N ASP A 225 1.36 18.60 6.47
CA ASP A 225 1.94 19.09 7.73
C ASP A 225 2.90 18.06 8.35
N ASN A 226 2.75 16.78 8.00
CA ASN A 226 3.71 15.74 8.35
C ASN A 226 4.91 15.80 7.37
N ARG A 227 6.03 16.33 7.88
CA ARG A 227 7.23 16.59 7.08
C ARG A 227 7.94 15.33 6.59
N GLU A 228 7.81 14.25 7.33
CA GLU A 228 8.36 12.94 6.93
C GLU A 228 7.60 12.39 5.72
N ASN A 229 6.29 12.38 5.76
CA ASN A 229 5.47 11.96 4.63
C ASN A 229 5.72 12.84 3.38
N PHE A 230 5.85 14.17 3.59
CA PHE A 230 6.18 15.08 2.49
C PHE A 230 7.53 14.79 1.82
N ALA A 231 8.47 14.19 2.56
CA ALA A 231 9.78 13.81 2.02
C ALA A 231 9.73 12.51 1.20
N LEU A 232 8.76 11.65 1.48
CA LEU A 232 8.61 10.34 0.84
C LEU A 232 7.69 10.36 -0.39
N ASP A 233 6.78 11.35 -0.47
CA ASP A 233 5.87 11.59 -1.61
C ASP A 233 6.58 12.33 -2.77
#